data_ad82ac8651b8aef42ae16f1c3a911758
#
_entry.id   ad82ac8651b8aef42ae16f1c3a911758
#
_cell.length_a   1.000
_cell.length_b   1.000
_cell.length_c   1.000
_cell.angle_alpha   90.00
_cell.angle_beta   90.00
_cell.angle_gamma   90.00
#
_symmetry.space_group_name_H-M   'P 1'
#
loop_
_entity.id
_entity.type
_entity.pdbx_description
1 polymer ?
#
loop_
_entity_poly.entity_id
_entity_poly.type
_entity_poly.pdbx_seq_one_letter_code
_entity_poly.pdbx_strand_id
1 'polypeptide(L)'
;MLTATGGYLKSQGYDVRVLNLVNLAQSDGYNPFRYIRDEKDALRLVNNLIQATTPKGSHESDPFWTKAETALLQAIILMLFQEAPESEQNFSMVMRVLEYAEVKEEDEDYVSPLDLLFNAIEREKPDSVAVRQYKVFKMAAGKTSKSILVSTAVRLAPFNLPQIKAITDHDDMDLYTLGEKKCALYAVIPDNDNTYNFLVSLLYSQAFQTLYYCA
;
A
#
# COMPACT_ATOMS: atom_id res chain seq x y z
N MET A 1 20.48 3.56 -18.05
CA MET A 1 19.64 2.77 -18.97
C MET A 1 18.57 3.66 -19.62
N LEU A 2 17.69 4.33 -18.89
CA LEU A 2 16.65 5.22 -19.43
C LEU A 2 17.19 6.26 -20.43
N THR A 3 18.27 6.99 -20.09
CA THR A 3 18.90 8.01 -20.96
C THR A 3 19.43 7.43 -22.27
N ALA A 4 19.86 6.16 -22.28
CA ALA A 4 20.43 5.52 -23.44
C ALA A 4 19.39 4.89 -24.39
N THR A 5 18.26 4.43 -23.83
CA THR A 5 17.30 3.61 -24.57
C THR A 5 15.88 4.20 -24.61
N GLY A 6 15.50 5.04 -23.63
CA GLY A 6 14.13 5.55 -23.52
C GLY A 6 13.72 6.41 -24.72
N GLY A 7 14.61 7.31 -25.18
CA GLY A 7 14.35 8.14 -26.37
C GLY A 7 14.23 7.31 -27.65
N TYR A 8 15.06 6.29 -27.80
CA TYR A 8 14.98 5.34 -28.93
C TYR A 8 13.65 4.57 -28.90
N LEU A 9 13.29 3.98 -27.77
CA LEU A 9 12.02 3.24 -27.65
C LEU A 9 10.82 4.14 -27.95
N LYS A 10 10.82 5.37 -27.43
CA LYS A 10 9.77 6.33 -27.73
C LYS A 10 9.66 6.63 -29.24
N SER A 11 10.82 6.75 -29.95
CA SER A 11 10.85 6.92 -31.43
C SER A 11 10.34 5.69 -32.19
N GLN A 12 10.38 4.50 -31.59
CA GLN A 12 9.81 3.25 -32.12
C GLN A 12 8.34 3.02 -31.74
N GLY A 13 7.70 4.03 -31.17
CA GLY A 13 6.29 4.00 -30.79
C GLY A 13 5.99 3.25 -29.50
N TYR A 14 6.99 3.10 -28.61
CA TYR A 14 6.75 2.60 -27.29
C TYR A 14 6.21 3.71 -26.37
N ASP A 15 5.22 3.35 -25.57
CA ASP A 15 4.81 4.12 -24.41
C ASP A 15 5.85 3.88 -23.29
N VAL A 16 6.56 4.93 -22.89
CA VAL A 16 7.66 4.85 -21.92
C VAL A 16 7.19 5.39 -20.59
N ARG A 17 7.10 4.52 -19.61
CA ARG A 17 6.65 4.82 -18.24
C ARG A 17 7.80 4.69 -17.26
N VAL A 18 7.90 5.62 -16.33
CA VAL A 18 9.10 5.75 -15.48
C VAL A 18 8.73 5.97 -14.03
N LEU A 19 8.97 4.98 -13.17
CA LEU A 19 9.05 5.22 -11.73
C LEU A 19 10.44 5.76 -11.39
N ASN A 20 10.54 7.07 -11.10
CA ASN A 20 11.81 7.73 -10.88
C ASN A 20 12.01 8.08 -9.39
N LEU A 21 12.73 7.21 -8.68
CA LEU A 21 13.03 7.41 -7.26
C LEU A 21 14.26 8.29 -7.02
N VAL A 22 15.00 8.67 -8.07
CA VAL A 22 16.11 9.65 -8.01
C VAL A 22 15.57 11.08 -8.04
N ASN A 23 14.57 11.32 -8.90
CA ASN A 23 13.90 12.60 -9.02
C ASN A 23 12.39 12.39 -9.08
N LEU A 24 11.76 12.40 -7.92
CA LEU A 24 10.33 12.12 -7.75
C LEU A 24 9.43 13.09 -8.54
N ALA A 25 9.88 14.35 -8.77
CA ALA A 25 9.14 15.33 -9.56
C ALA A 25 9.08 14.97 -11.06
N GLN A 26 9.90 14.03 -11.52
CA GLN A 26 9.92 13.52 -12.90
C GLN A 26 9.48 12.05 -12.96
N SER A 27 8.77 11.58 -11.97
CA SER A 27 8.20 10.25 -11.94
C SER A 27 6.78 10.26 -12.47
N ASP A 28 6.42 9.22 -13.22
CA ASP A 28 5.02 8.90 -13.46
C ASP A 28 4.39 8.37 -12.16
N GLY A 29 3.07 8.55 -12.03
CA GLY A 29 2.30 8.11 -10.88
C GLY A 29 2.13 6.59 -10.85
N TYR A 30 2.23 6.02 -9.66
CA TYR A 30 1.98 4.60 -9.40
C TYR A 30 1.13 4.45 -8.15
N ASN A 31 -0.16 4.20 -8.32
CA ASN A 31 -1.08 3.92 -7.23
C ASN A 31 -1.34 2.41 -7.12
N PRO A 32 -0.79 1.73 -6.09
CA PRO A 32 -0.98 0.28 -5.92
C PRO A 32 -2.44 -0.18 -5.80
N PHE A 33 -3.36 0.71 -5.37
CA PHE A 33 -4.77 0.35 -5.27
C PHE A 33 -5.43 0.08 -6.63
N ARG A 34 -4.93 0.68 -7.71
CA ARG A 34 -5.46 0.48 -9.07
C ARG A 34 -5.34 -0.97 -9.57
N TYR A 35 -4.48 -1.76 -8.92
CA TYR A 35 -4.20 -3.15 -9.29
C TYR A 35 -4.78 -4.16 -8.30
N ILE A 36 -5.67 -3.72 -7.42
CA ILE A 36 -6.48 -4.58 -6.55
C ILE A 36 -7.76 -4.92 -7.31
N ARG A 37 -7.99 -6.19 -7.64
CA ARG A 37 -9.18 -6.70 -8.34
C ARG A 37 -10.12 -7.40 -7.39
N ASP A 38 -9.55 -8.01 -6.36
CA ASP A 38 -10.27 -8.78 -5.35
C ASP A 38 -9.58 -8.70 -3.97
N GLU A 39 -10.18 -9.33 -3.00
CA GLU A 39 -9.67 -9.37 -1.62
C GLU A 39 -8.28 -10.03 -1.54
N LYS A 40 -7.98 -11.02 -2.38
CA LYS A 40 -6.67 -11.71 -2.40
C LYS A 40 -5.56 -10.74 -2.84
N ASP A 41 -5.85 -9.89 -3.82
CA ASP A 41 -4.90 -8.89 -4.29
C ASP A 41 -4.63 -7.84 -3.21
N ALA A 42 -5.66 -7.40 -2.47
CA ALA A 42 -5.50 -6.51 -1.32
C ALA A 42 -4.62 -7.13 -0.22
N LEU A 43 -4.89 -8.39 0.15
CA LEU A 43 -4.08 -9.13 1.13
C LEU A 43 -2.63 -9.29 0.65
N ARG A 44 -2.42 -9.54 -0.65
CA ARG A 44 -1.09 -9.67 -1.25
C ARG A 44 -0.34 -8.34 -1.25
N LEU A 45 -1.01 -7.23 -1.58
CA LEU A 45 -0.43 -5.89 -1.50
C LEU A 45 0.12 -5.60 -0.10
N VAL A 46 -0.67 -5.87 0.94
CA VAL A 46 -0.24 -5.68 2.34
C VAL A 46 0.96 -6.57 2.67
N ASN A 47 0.92 -7.85 2.32
CA ASN A 47 2.02 -8.77 2.60
C ASN A 47 3.32 -8.31 1.91
N ASN A 48 3.23 -7.87 0.65
CA ASN A 48 4.39 -7.35 -0.09
C ASN A 48 4.92 -6.05 0.54
N LEU A 49 4.05 -5.15 0.98
CA LEU A 49 4.42 -3.93 1.67
C LEU A 49 5.18 -4.24 2.98
N ILE A 50 4.62 -5.12 3.80
CA ILE A 50 5.25 -5.54 5.06
C ILE A 50 6.64 -6.13 4.80
N GLN A 51 6.76 -7.05 3.84
CA GLN A 51 8.04 -7.68 3.49
C GLN A 51 9.06 -6.65 2.95
N ALA A 52 8.63 -5.76 2.08
CA ALA A 52 9.49 -4.76 1.45
C ALA A 52 9.96 -3.65 2.43
N THR A 53 9.22 -3.42 3.51
CA THR A 53 9.53 -2.42 4.54
C THR A 53 10.13 -3.01 5.81
N THR A 54 10.30 -4.33 5.88
CA THR A 54 10.97 -4.99 7.01
C THR A 54 12.48 -5.05 6.76
N PRO A 55 13.34 -4.51 7.66
CA PRO A 55 14.79 -4.52 7.48
C PRO A 55 15.34 -5.95 7.35
N LYS A 56 16.21 -6.17 6.35
CA LYS A 56 16.90 -7.46 6.19
C LYS A 56 17.84 -7.71 7.37
N GLY A 57 17.71 -8.87 8.00
CA GLY A 57 18.59 -9.24 9.13
C GLY A 57 18.13 -8.70 10.50
N SER A 58 16.99 -8.02 10.60
CA SER A 58 16.33 -7.87 11.88
C SER A 58 16.03 -9.29 12.38
N HIS A 59 16.65 -9.66 13.53
CA HIS A 59 16.19 -10.83 14.26
C HIS A 59 14.68 -10.70 14.39
N GLU A 60 13.95 -11.76 14.06
CA GLU A 60 12.49 -11.75 14.10
C GLU A 60 12.04 -11.12 15.42
N SER A 61 11.64 -9.86 15.37
CA SER A 61 10.76 -9.32 16.40
C SER A 61 9.59 -10.30 16.48
N ASP A 62 9.13 -10.60 17.66
CA ASP A 62 8.03 -11.54 17.90
C ASP A 62 7.04 -11.48 16.73
N PRO A 63 6.77 -12.60 16.03
CA PRO A 63 5.87 -12.63 14.85
C PRO A 63 4.49 -12.03 15.12
N PHE A 64 4.12 -11.91 16.39
CA PHE A 64 2.89 -11.26 16.84
C PHE A 64 2.76 -9.82 16.30
N TRP A 65 3.80 -8.99 16.44
CA TRP A 65 3.76 -7.59 16.01
C TRP A 65 3.50 -7.45 14.51
N THR A 66 4.26 -8.17 13.71
CA THR A 66 4.12 -8.17 12.25
C THR A 66 2.73 -8.66 11.82
N LYS A 67 2.20 -9.71 12.48
CA LYS A 67 0.84 -10.22 12.18
C LYS A 67 -0.24 -9.22 12.56
N ALA A 68 -0.10 -8.53 13.68
CA ALA A 68 -1.08 -7.55 14.14
C ALA A 68 -1.08 -6.28 13.25
N GLU A 69 0.10 -5.78 12.85
CA GLU A 69 0.22 -4.71 11.85
C GLU A 69 -0.41 -5.13 10.51
N THR A 70 -0.13 -6.36 10.08
CA THR A 70 -0.69 -6.91 8.84
C THR A 70 -2.21 -6.94 8.90
N ALA A 71 -2.80 -7.40 10.00
CA ALA A 71 -4.25 -7.45 10.16
C ALA A 71 -4.89 -6.05 10.10
N LEU A 72 -4.29 -5.06 10.78
CA LEU A 72 -4.77 -3.68 10.75
C LEU A 72 -4.70 -3.08 9.33
N LEU A 73 -3.56 -3.24 8.64
CA LEU A 73 -3.39 -2.74 7.27
C LEU A 73 -4.34 -3.43 6.29
N GLN A 74 -4.53 -4.74 6.42
CA GLN A 74 -5.48 -5.50 5.60
C GLN A 74 -6.91 -5.00 5.83
N ALA A 75 -7.31 -4.75 7.08
CA ALA A 75 -8.61 -4.20 7.39
C ALA A 75 -8.85 -2.86 6.71
N ILE A 76 -7.90 -1.91 6.84
CA ILE A 76 -8.03 -0.56 6.28
C ILE A 76 -8.00 -0.58 4.75
N ILE A 77 -7.07 -1.31 4.14
CA ILE A 77 -6.94 -1.37 2.67
C ILE A 77 -8.17 -2.04 2.04
N LEU A 78 -8.66 -3.14 2.63
CA LEU A 78 -9.89 -3.79 2.18
C LEU A 78 -11.10 -2.89 2.32
N MET A 79 -11.23 -2.19 3.44
CA MET A 79 -12.31 -1.23 3.67
C MET A 79 -12.28 -0.12 2.62
N LEU A 80 -11.13 0.51 2.37
CA LEU A 80 -11.00 1.53 1.33
C LEU A 80 -11.30 0.98 -0.06
N PHE A 81 -10.83 -0.21 -0.39
CA PHE A 81 -11.09 -0.84 -1.67
C PHE A 81 -12.58 -1.13 -1.90
N GLN A 82 -13.31 -1.57 -0.86
CA GLN A 82 -14.70 -2.01 -0.97
C GLN A 82 -15.73 -0.89 -0.78
N GLU A 83 -15.41 0.12 0.05
CA GLU A 83 -16.40 1.11 0.50
C GLU A 83 -16.08 2.54 0.05
N ALA A 84 -14.80 2.85 -0.25
CA ALA A 84 -14.41 4.21 -0.61
C ALA A 84 -14.52 4.47 -2.13
N PRO A 85 -14.80 5.71 -2.56
CA PRO A 85 -14.71 6.08 -3.96
C PRO A 85 -13.28 5.94 -4.46
N GLU A 86 -13.12 5.71 -5.75
CA GLU A 86 -11.82 5.45 -6.39
C GLU A 86 -10.77 6.55 -6.11
N SER A 87 -11.19 7.80 -5.99
CA SER A 87 -10.31 8.93 -5.65
C SER A 87 -9.71 8.86 -4.24
N GLU A 88 -10.30 8.07 -3.35
CA GLU A 88 -9.85 7.85 -1.98
C GLU A 88 -9.13 6.50 -1.80
N GLN A 89 -9.03 5.70 -2.84
CA GLN A 89 -8.31 4.43 -2.83
C GLN A 89 -6.82 4.67 -3.07
N ASN A 90 -6.10 5.11 -2.04
CA ASN A 90 -4.67 5.40 -2.07
C ASN A 90 -4.05 5.36 -0.66
N PHE A 91 -2.70 5.40 -0.58
CA PHE A 91 -2.01 5.36 0.71
C PHE A 91 -2.15 6.63 1.54
N SER A 92 -2.41 7.79 0.92
CA SER A 92 -2.73 9.01 1.67
C SER A 92 -4.00 8.84 2.50
N MET A 93 -4.99 8.15 1.96
CA MET A 93 -6.22 7.85 2.68
C MET A 93 -6.00 6.78 3.77
N VAL A 94 -5.14 5.78 3.52
CA VAL A 94 -4.75 4.81 4.59
C VAL A 94 -4.17 5.55 5.79
N MET A 95 -3.24 6.50 5.56
CA MET A 95 -2.66 7.31 6.62
C MET A 95 -3.72 8.13 7.37
N ARG A 96 -4.63 8.75 6.63
CA ARG A 96 -5.73 9.53 7.21
C ARG A 96 -6.67 8.67 8.05
N VAL A 97 -6.99 7.46 7.62
CA VAL A 97 -7.82 6.51 8.36
C VAL A 97 -7.13 6.07 9.65
N LEU A 98 -5.79 5.87 9.62
CA LEU A 98 -5.03 5.54 10.83
C LEU A 98 -5.10 6.64 11.90
N GLU A 99 -5.24 7.91 11.53
CA GLU A 99 -5.43 9.02 12.49
C GLU A 99 -6.73 8.90 13.29
N TYR A 100 -7.74 8.22 12.75
CA TYR A 100 -9.01 7.93 13.44
C TYR A 100 -8.97 6.69 14.34
N ALA A 101 -7.85 5.95 14.32
CA ALA A 101 -7.65 4.76 15.15
C ALA A 101 -7.09 5.15 16.53
N GLU A 102 -7.85 5.92 17.30
CA GLU A 102 -7.44 6.30 18.65
C GLU A 102 -7.63 5.14 19.64
N VAL A 103 -6.67 4.98 20.56
CA VAL A 103 -6.76 4.05 21.70
C VAL A 103 -6.50 4.82 22.99
N LYS A 104 -7.43 4.76 23.92
CA LYS A 104 -7.26 5.30 25.28
C LYS A 104 -6.85 4.16 26.22
N GLU A 105 -5.67 4.28 26.81
CA GLU A 105 -5.10 3.22 27.67
C GLU A 105 -5.88 3.03 28.98
N GLU A 106 -6.54 4.09 29.46
CA GLU A 106 -7.27 4.14 30.73
C GLU A 106 -8.76 3.85 30.59
N ASP A 107 -9.25 3.68 29.36
CA ASP A 107 -10.66 3.48 29.04
C ASP A 107 -10.80 2.34 28.02
N GLU A 108 -11.01 1.13 28.54
CA GLU A 108 -11.14 -0.08 27.71
C GLU A 108 -12.43 -0.08 26.88
N ASP A 109 -13.45 0.68 27.32
CA ASP A 109 -14.73 0.80 26.63
C ASP A 109 -14.75 1.93 25.59
N TYR A 110 -13.61 2.65 25.42
CA TYR A 110 -13.51 3.72 24.45
C TYR A 110 -13.71 3.21 23.02
N VAL A 111 -14.67 3.82 22.33
CA VAL A 111 -14.98 3.53 20.93
C VAL A 111 -14.42 4.64 20.06
N SER A 112 -13.41 4.34 19.28
CA SER A 112 -12.78 5.28 18.34
C SER A 112 -13.69 5.55 17.13
N PRO A 113 -13.47 6.66 16.39
CA PRO A 113 -14.16 6.87 15.10
C PRO A 113 -13.96 5.72 14.11
N LEU A 114 -12.79 5.08 14.12
CA LEU A 114 -12.53 3.90 13.29
C LEU A 114 -13.37 2.69 13.73
N ASP A 115 -13.55 2.48 15.05
CA ASP A 115 -14.46 1.44 15.56
C ASP A 115 -15.88 1.65 15.07
N LEU A 116 -16.38 2.90 15.11
CA LEU A 116 -17.73 3.23 14.62
C LEU A 116 -17.90 2.91 13.15
N LEU A 117 -16.87 3.20 12.33
CA LEU A 117 -16.87 2.90 10.90
C LEU A 117 -16.95 1.39 10.64
N PHE A 118 -16.08 0.59 11.29
CA PHE A 118 -16.11 -0.87 11.11
C PHE A 118 -17.39 -1.50 11.69
N ASN A 119 -17.95 -0.97 12.77
CA ASN A 119 -19.23 -1.42 13.30
C ASN A 119 -20.40 -1.12 12.33
N ALA A 120 -20.36 0.00 11.60
CA ALA A 120 -21.34 0.30 10.57
C ALA A 120 -21.25 -0.69 9.41
N ILE A 121 -20.04 -0.97 8.92
CA ILE A 121 -19.79 -1.96 7.86
C ILE A 121 -20.26 -3.35 8.31
N GLU A 122 -20.00 -3.75 9.55
CA GLU A 122 -20.39 -5.06 10.07
C GLU A 122 -21.93 -5.24 10.07
N ARG A 123 -22.68 -4.18 10.38
CA ARG A 123 -24.15 -4.24 10.35
C ARG A 123 -24.70 -4.48 8.95
N GLU A 124 -24.07 -3.93 7.94
CA GLU A 124 -24.48 -4.07 6.54
C GLU A 124 -23.90 -5.34 5.89
N LYS A 125 -22.67 -5.68 6.23
CA LYS A 125 -21.89 -6.79 5.65
C LYS A 125 -21.23 -7.64 6.75
N PRO A 126 -21.99 -8.51 7.46
CA PRO A 126 -21.47 -9.28 8.61
C PRO A 126 -20.30 -10.21 8.25
N ASP A 127 -20.23 -10.63 7.00
CA ASP A 127 -19.18 -11.54 6.47
C ASP A 127 -17.97 -10.81 5.88
N SER A 128 -17.90 -9.48 6.00
CA SER A 128 -16.79 -8.68 5.46
C SER A 128 -15.44 -9.16 5.99
N VAL A 129 -14.51 -9.42 5.06
CA VAL A 129 -13.12 -9.79 5.38
C VAL A 129 -12.42 -8.60 6.08
N ALA A 130 -12.70 -7.36 5.67
CA ALA A 130 -12.17 -6.16 6.32
C ALA A 130 -12.53 -6.11 7.81
N VAL A 131 -13.79 -6.36 8.15
CA VAL A 131 -14.28 -6.42 9.55
C VAL A 131 -13.59 -7.53 10.32
N ARG A 132 -13.43 -8.72 9.73
CA ARG A 132 -12.74 -9.85 10.38
C ARG A 132 -11.28 -9.49 10.70
N GLN A 133 -10.55 -8.87 9.77
CA GLN A 133 -9.18 -8.42 9.99
C GLN A 133 -9.11 -7.32 11.06
N TYR A 134 -10.05 -6.40 11.07
CA TYR A 134 -10.13 -5.39 12.11
C TYR A 134 -10.35 -5.99 13.51
N LYS A 135 -11.23 -6.98 13.63
CA LYS A 135 -11.43 -7.72 14.88
C LYS A 135 -10.17 -8.42 15.37
N VAL A 136 -9.36 -8.97 14.46
CA VAL A 136 -8.05 -9.56 14.84
C VAL A 136 -7.15 -8.50 15.47
N PHE A 137 -7.07 -7.30 14.90
CA PHE A 137 -6.34 -6.19 15.51
C PHE A 137 -6.89 -5.81 16.88
N LYS A 138 -8.21 -5.75 17.05
CA LYS A 138 -8.90 -5.41 18.30
C LYS A 138 -8.76 -6.46 19.41
N MET A 139 -8.29 -7.67 19.10
CA MET A 139 -7.94 -8.66 20.13
C MET A 139 -6.73 -8.25 20.98
N ALA A 140 -5.93 -7.30 20.48
CA ALA A 140 -4.85 -6.72 21.27
C ALA A 140 -5.45 -5.72 22.29
N ALA A 141 -5.03 -5.80 23.55
CA ALA A 141 -5.53 -4.92 24.59
C ALA A 141 -4.78 -3.58 24.66
N GLY A 142 -5.43 -2.52 25.01
CA GLY A 142 -4.97 -1.18 25.38
C GLY A 142 -3.58 -0.76 24.87
N LYS A 143 -2.55 -0.91 25.70
CA LYS A 143 -1.16 -0.54 25.39
C LYS A 143 -0.60 -1.27 24.15
N THR A 144 -0.99 -2.53 23.96
CA THR A 144 -0.56 -3.34 22.82
C THR A 144 -1.16 -2.78 21.52
N SER A 145 -2.45 -2.47 21.49
CA SER A 145 -3.11 -1.85 20.34
C SER A 145 -2.46 -0.51 19.98
N LYS A 146 -2.16 0.33 20.97
CA LYS A 146 -1.46 1.60 20.75
C LYS A 146 -0.07 1.41 20.13
N SER A 147 0.68 0.42 20.63
CA SER A 147 2.00 0.10 20.08
C SER A 147 1.92 -0.41 18.63
N ILE A 148 0.90 -1.20 18.29
CA ILE A 148 0.65 -1.65 16.91
C ILE A 148 0.33 -0.45 16.02
N LEU A 149 -0.51 0.50 16.45
CA LEU A 149 -0.84 1.71 15.70
C LEU A 149 0.41 2.55 15.44
N VAL A 150 1.24 2.78 16.46
CA VAL A 150 2.50 3.53 16.31
C VAL A 150 3.44 2.83 15.34
N SER A 151 3.62 1.52 15.46
CA SER A 151 4.47 0.73 14.56
C SER A 151 3.98 0.79 13.12
N THR A 152 2.68 0.65 12.91
CA THR A 152 2.05 0.78 11.58
C THR A 152 2.25 2.19 11.00
N ALA A 153 2.04 3.25 11.79
CA ALA A 153 2.25 4.62 11.35
C ALA A 153 3.72 4.90 10.99
N VAL A 154 4.69 4.39 11.78
CA VAL A 154 6.12 4.50 11.48
C VAL A 154 6.47 3.79 10.17
N ARG A 155 5.93 2.59 9.94
CA ARG A 155 6.12 1.83 8.69
C ARG A 155 5.62 2.60 7.47
N LEU A 156 4.51 3.28 7.58
CA LEU A 156 3.90 4.07 6.51
C LEU A 156 4.40 5.53 6.45
N ALA A 157 5.27 5.96 7.36
CA ALA A 157 5.77 7.33 7.39
C ALA A 157 6.32 7.86 6.05
N PRO A 158 6.96 7.04 5.17
CA PRO A 158 7.38 7.50 3.85
C PRO A 158 6.24 8.06 2.98
N PHE A 159 5.01 7.57 3.14
CA PHE A 159 3.85 8.08 2.40
C PHE A 159 3.36 9.47 2.86
N ASN A 160 3.87 9.99 3.99
CA ASN A 160 3.59 11.37 4.43
C ASN A 160 4.39 12.43 3.66
N LEU A 161 5.43 12.02 2.93
CA LEU A 161 6.22 12.96 2.14
C LEU A 161 5.42 13.46 0.94
N PRO A 162 5.32 14.79 0.71
CA PRO A 162 4.52 15.34 -0.37
C PRO A 162 4.86 14.77 -1.75
N GLN A 163 6.14 14.49 -2.01
CA GLN A 163 6.59 13.93 -3.28
C GLN A 163 6.16 12.46 -3.45
N ILE A 164 6.19 11.65 -2.39
CA ILE A 164 5.74 10.26 -2.41
C ILE A 164 4.22 10.23 -2.56
N LYS A 165 3.52 11.07 -1.80
CA LYS A 165 2.08 11.25 -1.93
C LYS A 165 1.70 11.60 -3.38
N ALA A 166 2.39 12.57 -3.98
CA ALA A 166 2.11 13.00 -5.35
C ALA A 166 2.20 11.86 -6.37
N ILE A 167 3.16 10.94 -6.23
CA ILE A 167 3.33 9.80 -7.16
C ILE A 167 2.51 8.56 -6.80
N THR A 168 1.87 8.50 -5.62
CA THR A 168 1.09 7.33 -5.19
C THR A 168 -0.41 7.60 -5.08
N ASP A 169 -0.86 8.85 -5.23
CA ASP A 169 -2.28 9.20 -5.20
C ASP A 169 -2.98 9.06 -6.57
N HIS A 170 -2.22 8.94 -7.65
CA HIS A 170 -2.72 8.70 -9.01
C HIS A 170 -1.89 7.63 -9.73
N ASP A 171 -2.38 7.14 -10.86
CA ASP A 171 -1.73 6.08 -11.62
C ASP A 171 -1.55 6.44 -13.09
N ASP A 172 -0.29 6.45 -13.55
CA ASP A 172 0.10 6.60 -14.96
C ASP A 172 0.74 5.30 -15.48
N MET A 173 0.97 4.32 -14.59
CA MET A 173 1.65 3.07 -14.95
C MET A 173 0.79 2.16 -15.81
N ASP A 174 -0.53 2.20 -15.68
CA ASP A 174 -1.51 1.42 -16.47
C ASP A 174 -1.01 0.00 -16.77
N LEU A 175 -0.66 -0.76 -15.70
CA LEU A 175 0.00 -2.07 -15.81
C LEU A 175 -0.84 -3.09 -16.60
N TYR A 176 -2.16 -2.88 -16.72
CA TYR A 176 -3.03 -3.75 -17.51
C TYR A 176 -2.70 -3.74 -19.01
N THR A 177 -2.05 -2.70 -19.51
CA THR A 177 -1.62 -2.61 -20.91
C THR A 177 -0.22 -3.19 -21.18
N LEU A 178 0.50 -3.63 -20.12
CA LEU A 178 1.77 -4.34 -20.26
C LEU A 178 1.53 -5.66 -21.00
N GLY A 179 2.29 -5.87 -22.09
CA GLY A 179 2.15 -7.07 -22.91
C GLY A 179 1.14 -6.95 -24.05
N GLU A 180 0.15 -6.06 -23.96
CA GLU A 180 -0.83 -5.80 -25.04
C GLU A 180 -0.38 -4.70 -25.99
N LYS A 181 0.31 -3.69 -25.47
CA LYS A 181 0.82 -2.53 -26.21
C LYS A 181 2.34 -2.50 -26.17
N LYS A 182 2.94 -1.77 -27.11
CA LYS A 182 4.36 -1.44 -27.05
C LYS A 182 4.60 -0.52 -25.86
N CYS A 183 4.94 -1.08 -24.72
CA CYS A 183 5.21 -0.38 -23.47
C CYS A 183 6.60 -0.71 -22.95
N ALA A 184 7.28 0.27 -22.35
CA ALA A 184 8.57 0.09 -21.69
C ALA A 184 8.51 0.72 -20.31
N LEU A 185 8.57 -0.13 -19.28
CA LEU A 185 8.54 0.29 -17.87
C LEU A 185 9.97 0.40 -17.34
N TYR A 186 10.31 1.56 -16.80
CA TYR A 186 11.59 1.82 -16.16
C TYR A 186 11.39 2.11 -14.67
N ALA A 187 12.24 1.51 -13.84
CA ALA A 187 12.44 1.91 -12.45
C ALA A 187 13.84 2.54 -12.34
N VAL A 188 13.89 3.84 -12.04
CA VAL A 188 15.14 4.57 -11.82
C VAL A 188 15.37 4.66 -10.33
N ILE A 189 16.39 3.94 -9.85
CA ILE A 189 16.67 3.71 -8.44
C ILE A 189 18.01 4.37 -8.11
N PRO A 190 18.14 5.14 -7.00
CA PRO A 190 19.42 5.68 -6.57
C PRO A 190 20.33 4.56 -6.06
N ASP A 191 21.64 4.66 -6.37
CA ASP A 191 22.64 3.64 -5.99
C ASP A 191 22.96 3.67 -4.48
N ASN A 192 22.79 4.81 -3.84
CA ASN A 192 23.21 5.09 -2.47
C ASN A 192 22.05 5.24 -1.47
N ASP A 193 20.81 5.13 -1.92
CA ASP A 193 19.61 5.27 -1.09
C ASP A 193 18.58 4.20 -1.45
N ASN A 194 18.14 3.45 -0.46
CA ASN A 194 17.15 2.38 -0.62
C ASN A 194 15.82 2.68 0.09
N THR A 195 15.65 3.89 0.59
CA THR A 195 14.49 4.31 1.41
C THR A 195 13.16 4.02 0.71
N TYR A 196 13.09 4.23 -0.61
CA TYR A 196 11.86 4.07 -1.39
C TYR A 196 11.83 2.79 -2.25
N ASN A 197 12.80 1.88 -2.09
CA ASN A 197 12.86 0.64 -2.86
C ASN A 197 11.64 -0.28 -2.66
N PHE A 198 10.89 -0.09 -1.57
CA PHE A 198 9.62 -0.79 -1.36
C PHE A 198 8.60 -0.49 -2.47
N LEU A 199 8.57 0.73 -3.03
CA LEU A 199 7.70 1.09 -4.16
C LEU A 199 8.06 0.27 -5.42
N VAL A 200 9.35 0.06 -5.68
CA VAL A 200 9.81 -0.79 -6.79
C VAL A 200 9.40 -2.23 -6.57
N SER A 201 9.49 -2.73 -5.33
CA SER A 201 9.08 -4.09 -4.98
C SER A 201 7.58 -4.30 -5.20
N LEU A 202 6.76 -3.32 -4.81
CA LEU A 202 5.31 -3.33 -5.06
C LEU A 202 5.01 -3.28 -6.56
N LEU A 203 5.64 -2.35 -7.29
CA LEU A 203 5.47 -2.19 -8.73
C LEU A 203 5.78 -3.48 -9.49
N TYR A 204 6.94 -4.09 -9.23
CA TYR A 204 7.31 -5.36 -9.91
C TYR A 204 6.34 -6.49 -9.55
N SER A 205 5.98 -6.63 -8.27
CA SER A 205 5.03 -7.65 -7.86
C SER A 205 3.69 -7.52 -8.60
N GLN A 206 3.16 -6.29 -8.70
CA GLN A 206 1.90 -6.03 -9.38
C GLN A 206 2.02 -6.09 -10.89
N ALA A 207 3.13 -5.64 -11.48
CA ALA A 207 3.37 -5.76 -12.91
C ALA A 207 3.37 -7.23 -13.37
N PHE A 208 4.13 -8.10 -12.66
CA PHE A 208 4.14 -9.53 -12.98
C PHE A 208 2.78 -10.20 -12.73
N GLN A 209 2.11 -9.85 -11.64
CA GLN A 209 0.78 -10.36 -11.34
C GLN A 209 -0.23 -9.99 -12.43
N THR A 210 -0.19 -8.75 -12.91
CA THR A 210 -1.05 -8.26 -13.99
C THR A 210 -0.75 -8.96 -15.31
N LEU A 211 0.53 -9.13 -15.66
CA LEU A 211 0.96 -9.88 -16.85
C LEU A 211 0.45 -11.32 -16.81
N TYR A 212 0.56 -12.02 -15.67
CA TYR A 212 0.03 -13.39 -15.54
C TYR A 212 -1.49 -13.46 -15.59
N TYR A 213 -2.18 -12.40 -15.21
CA TYR A 213 -3.62 -12.33 -15.28
C TYR A 213 -4.13 -12.09 -16.71
N CYS A 214 -3.39 -11.26 -17.48
CA CYS A 214 -3.76 -10.93 -18.88
C CYS A 214 -3.31 -12.01 -19.90
N ALA A 215 -2.44 -12.96 -19.49
CA ALA A 215 -1.96 -14.06 -20.35
C ALA A 215 -2.92 -15.24 -20.40
#